data_e8bd0ea5b90fd9eb08e1cb3ca8f675f1
#
_entry.id   e8bd0ea5b90fd9eb08e1cb3ca8f675f1
#
_cell.length_a   1.000
_cell.length_b   1.000
_cell.length_c   1.000
_cell.angle_alpha   90.00
_cell.angle_beta   90.00
_cell.angle_gamma   90.00
#
_symmetry.space_group_name_H-M   'P 1'
#
loop_
_entity.id
_entity.type
_entity.pdbx_description
1 polymer ?
#
loop_
_entity_poly.entity_id
_entity_poly.type
_entity_poly.pdbx_seq_one_letter_code
_entity_poly.pdbx_strand_id
1 'polypeptide(L)'
;AIGASPDSKYYGIEINTYCKEISNIRLQLISEQVTIEQGNALEMSVAKKFDKIFCDYPWNMKVFNLGKEKMQEFESVIPEIKKVVNADWLFILNAMKHLEEDGKAVVVTTNGTTWNGGISKSIREKFVKLGWIEAVISLPGNLYASTSIPTSLLVLSKGNKSLRMID
;
A
#
# COMPACT_ATOMS: atom_id res chain seq x y z
N ALA A 1 9.01 -8.21 12.00
CA ALA A 1 9.16 -6.77 12.26
C ALA A 1 10.64 -6.41 12.42
N ILE A 2 11.42 -6.54 11.36
CA ILE A 2 12.83 -6.12 11.36
C ILE A 2 12.84 -4.59 11.41
N GLY A 3 13.43 -4.02 12.48
CA GLY A 3 13.51 -2.58 12.68
C GLY A 3 12.37 -1.96 13.50
N ALA A 4 11.51 -2.78 14.12
CA ALA A 4 10.56 -2.30 15.10
C ALA A 4 11.31 -1.81 16.36
N SER A 5 10.99 -0.61 16.82
CA SER A 5 11.51 -0.05 18.06
C SER A 5 10.43 -0.11 19.14
N PRO A 6 10.77 -0.42 20.41
CA PRO A 6 9.82 -0.38 21.51
C PRO A 6 9.12 0.97 21.66
N ASP A 7 9.78 2.06 21.28
CA ASP A 7 9.24 3.42 21.35
C ASP A 7 8.37 3.79 20.13
N SER A 8 8.29 2.92 19.12
CA SER A 8 7.48 3.15 17.93
C SER A 8 5.99 2.94 18.21
N LYS A 9 5.17 3.83 17.64
CA LYS A 9 3.72 3.69 17.65
C LYS A 9 3.28 2.92 16.41
N TYR A 10 2.50 1.86 16.62
CA TYR A 10 1.98 1.04 15.53
C TYR A 10 0.49 1.29 15.33
N TYR A 11 0.12 1.53 14.10
CA TYR A 11 -1.28 1.65 13.70
C TYR A 11 -1.55 0.72 12.52
N GLY A 12 -2.65 0.00 12.56
CA GLY A 12 -3.07 -0.89 11.48
C GLY A 12 -4.57 -0.89 11.29
N ILE A 13 -4.99 -1.30 10.10
CA ILE A 13 -6.39 -1.51 9.73
C ILE A 13 -6.51 -2.90 9.14
N GLU A 14 -7.40 -3.70 9.67
CA GLU A 14 -7.64 -5.08 9.22
C GLU A 14 -9.15 -5.35 9.17
N ILE A 15 -9.63 -5.86 8.04
CA ILE A 15 -11.04 -6.15 7.85
C ILE A 15 -11.47 -7.45 8.52
N ASN A 16 -10.57 -8.43 8.60
CA ASN A 16 -10.82 -9.73 9.20
C ASN A 16 -10.59 -9.69 10.72
N THR A 17 -11.63 -9.98 11.50
CA THR A 17 -11.57 -9.94 12.97
C THR A 17 -10.48 -10.84 13.54
N TYR A 18 -10.34 -12.06 13.03
CA TYR A 18 -9.34 -13.02 13.52
C TYR A 18 -7.91 -12.54 13.22
N CYS A 19 -7.68 -12.05 11.99
CA CYS A 19 -6.37 -11.48 11.60
C CYS A 19 -6.04 -10.23 12.42
N LYS A 20 -7.03 -9.39 12.72
CA LYS A 20 -6.88 -8.22 13.59
C LYS A 20 -6.40 -8.64 14.98
N GLU A 21 -7.07 -9.60 15.63
CA GLU A 21 -6.71 -10.06 16.97
C GLU A 21 -5.29 -10.66 17.03
N ILE A 22 -4.93 -11.49 16.04
CA ILE A 22 -3.58 -12.04 15.95
C ILE A 22 -2.53 -10.95 15.73
N SER A 23 -2.81 -9.98 14.87
CA SER A 23 -1.91 -8.85 14.60
C SER A 23 -1.70 -8.00 15.85
N ASN A 24 -2.78 -7.75 16.60
CA ASN A 24 -2.73 -7.00 17.84
C ASN A 24 -1.83 -7.71 18.88
N ILE A 25 -2.05 -9.02 19.11
CA ILE A 25 -1.24 -9.83 20.03
C ILE A 25 0.24 -9.80 19.61
N ARG A 26 0.54 -10.05 18.33
CA ARG A 26 1.93 -10.10 17.83
C ARG A 26 2.65 -8.77 17.97
N LEU A 27 1.97 -7.66 17.71
CA LEU A 27 2.59 -6.33 17.80
C LEU A 27 2.76 -5.89 19.25
N GLN A 28 1.85 -6.26 20.16
CA GLN A 28 1.98 -6.00 21.60
C GLN A 28 3.19 -6.68 22.23
N LEU A 29 3.70 -7.77 21.63
CA LEU A 29 4.97 -8.39 22.05
C LEU A 29 6.21 -7.53 21.74
N ILE A 30 6.06 -6.51 20.90
CA ILE A 30 7.14 -5.65 20.43
C ILE A 30 7.01 -4.24 21.01
N SER A 31 5.80 -3.73 21.14
CA SER A 31 5.52 -2.37 21.60
C SER A 31 4.20 -2.32 22.37
N GLU A 32 4.16 -1.52 23.44
CA GLU A 32 2.93 -1.22 24.16
C GLU A 32 2.00 -0.24 23.42
N GLN A 33 2.52 0.45 22.42
CA GLN A 33 1.81 1.48 21.65
C GLN A 33 1.27 0.93 20.33
N VAL A 34 0.32 0.02 20.42
CA VAL A 34 -0.31 -0.63 19.26
C VAL A 34 -1.80 -0.32 19.20
N THR A 35 -2.27 0.08 18.02
CA THR A 35 -3.69 0.27 17.71
C THR A 35 -4.02 -0.44 16.40
N ILE A 36 -4.85 -1.47 16.43
CA ILE A 36 -5.37 -2.13 15.24
C ILE A 36 -6.89 -1.91 15.16
N GLU A 37 -7.32 -1.13 14.20
CA GLU A 37 -8.73 -0.86 13.95
C GLU A 37 -9.33 -1.90 13.02
N GLN A 38 -10.60 -2.23 13.25
CA GLN A 38 -11.35 -3.10 12.35
C GLN A 38 -12.03 -2.30 11.26
N GLY A 39 -11.75 -2.63 10.00
CA GLY A 39 -12.42 -1.97 8.89
C GLY A 39 -11.75 -2.18 7.55
N ASN A 40 -12.38 -1.61 6.52
CA ASN A 40 -11.81 -1.56 5.19
C ASN A 40 -10.81 -0.39 5.09
N ALA A 41 -9.54 -0.70 4.86
CA ALA A 41 -8.49 0.31 4.78
C ALA A 41 -8.73 1.39 3.68
N LEU A 42 -9.47 1.06 2.62
CA LEU A 42 -9.80 2.01 1.56
C LEU A 42 -10.93 2.98 1.93
N GLU A 43 -11.77 2.62 2.90
CA GLU A 43 -12.94 3.42 3.32
C GLU A 43 -12.67 4.25 4.56
N MET A 44 -11.75 3.81 5.41
CA MET A 44 -11.44 4.50 6.63
C MET A 44 -10.77 5.85 6.35
N SER A 45 -11.23 6.88 7.05
CA SER A 45 -10.62 8.20 7.03
C SER A 45 -9.67 8.31 8.21
N VAL A 46 -8.38 8.13 7.95
CA VAL A 46 -7.33 8.32 8.94
C VAL A 46 -6.75 9.72 8.76
N ALA A 47 -6.95 10.59 9.75
CA ALA A 47 -6.41 11.94 9.71
C ALA A 47 -4.88 11.98 9.90
N LYS A 48 -4.27 10.86 10.28
CA LYS A 48 -2.85 10.76 10.61
C LYS A 48 -1.99 10.46 9.39
N LYS A 49 -0.77 10.95 9.42
CA LYS A 49 0.32 10.56 8.55
C LYS A 49 1.27 9.63 9.29
N PHE A 50 2.07 8.88 8.53
CA PHE A 50 2.98 7.86 9.05
C PHE A 50 4.37 8.00 8.41
N ASP A 51 5.41 7.86 9.21
CA ASP A 51 6.80 7.84 8.72
C ASP A 51 7.11 6.58 7.93
N LYS A 52 6.47 5.46 8.32
CA LYS A 52 6.67 4.15 7.70
C LYS A 52 5.31 3.49 7.48
N ILE A 53 5.10 3.00 6.26
CA ILE A 53 3.92 2.24 5.89
C ILE A 53 4.36 0.92 5.29
N PHE A 54 3.74 -0.18 5.72
CA PHE A 54 3.81 -1.47 5.06
C PHE A 54 2.40 -1.88 4.64
N CYS A 55 2.25 -2.29 3.39
CA CYS A 55 0.96 -2.69 2.85
C CYS A 55 1.11 -3.96 2.00
N ASP A 56 0.48 -5.04 2.44
CA ASP A 56 0.31 -6.29 1.69
C ASP A 56 -1.21 -6.51 1.54
N TYR A 57 -1.77 -5.93 0.49
CA TYR A 57 -3.22 -5.92 0.22
C TYR A 57 -3.64 -7.16 -0.59
N PRO A 58 -4.94 -7.52 -0.62
CA PRO A 58 -5.43 -8.62 -1.47
C PRO A 58 -5.36 -8.24 -2.95
N TRP A 59 -4.44 -8.86 -3.71
CA TRP A 59 -4.17 -8.54 -5.11
C TRP A 59 -5.34 -8.86 -6.03
N ASN A 60 -5.50 -8.08 -7.10
CA ASN A 60 -6.57 -8.21 -8.10
C ASN A 60 -7.99 -8.17 -7.51
N MET A 61 -8.16 -7.71 -6.30
CA MET A 61 -9.48 -7.50 -5.71
C MET A 61 -10.25 -6.49 -6.56
N LYS A 62 -11.44 -6.87 -7.01
CA LYS A 62 -12.30 -5.93 -7.74
C LYS A 62 -12.71 -4.76 -6.85
N VAL A 63 -12.83 -3.59 -7.45
CA VAL A 63 -13.37 -2.43 -6.74
C VAL A 63 -14.88 -2.63 -6.55
N PHE A 64 -15.30 -3.00 -5.36
CA PHE A 64 -16.71 -3.13 -4.99
C PHE A 64 -17.06 -2.06 -3.96
N ASN A 65 -18.13 -1.32 -4.23
CA ASN A 65 -18.83 -0.47 -3.27
C ASN A 65 -17.96 0.55 -2.50
N LEU A 66 -16.87 1.02 -3.11
CA LEU A 66 -16.18 2.18 -2.55
C LEU A 66 -17.11 3.39 -2.65
N GLY A 67 -17.37 4.06 -1.52
CA GLY A 67 -18.26 5.22 -1.47
C GLY A 67 -17.86 6.31 -2.47
N LYS A 68 -18.82 7.03 -3.06
CA LYS A 68 -18.57 8.06 -4.07
C LYS A 68 -17.60 9.14 -3.56
N GLU A 69 -17.75 9.57 -2.33
CA GLU A 69 -16.89 10.58 -1.70
C GLU A 69 -15.44 10.10 -1.63
N LYS A 70 -15.24 8.83 -1.24
CA LYS A 70 -13.92 8.25 -1.15
C LYS A 70 -13.26 8.07 -2.51
N MET A 71 -14.03 7.70 -3.53
CA MET A 71 -13.53 7.65 -4.91
C MET A 71 -13.14 9.05 -5.40
N GLN A 72 -13.95 10.07 -5.15
CA GLN A 72 -13.64 11.46 -5.50
C GLN A 72 -12.36 11.96 -4.81
N GLU A 73 -12.13 11.55 -3.58
CA GLU A 73 -10.89 11.84 -2.85
C GLU A 73 -9.66 11.27 -3.57
N PHE A 74 -9.73 10.04 -4.08
CA PHE A 74 -8.65 9.45 -4.89
C PHE A 74 -8.52 10.13 -6.27
N GLU A 75 -9.63 10.41 -6.94
CA GLU A 75 -9.66 11.09 -8.24
C GLU A 75 -9.06 12.50 -8.19
N SER A 76 -9.20 13.20 -7.07
CA SER A 76 -8.61 14.53 -6.90
C SER A 76 -7.07 14.52 -6.96
N VAL A 77 -6.46 13.38 -6.67
CA VAL A 77 -4.99 13.19 -6.70
C VAL A 77 -4.55 12.59 -8.04
N ILE A 78 -5.21 11.53 -8.47
CA ILE A 78 -4.94 10.81 -9.74
C ILE A 78 -6.26 10.62 -10.49
N PRO A 79 -6.62 11.49 -11.43
CA PRO A 79 -7.91 11.42 -12.13
C PRO A 79 -8.18 10.11 -12.88
N GLU A 80 -7.14 9.43 -13.32
CA GLU A 80 -7.22 8.16 -14.03
C GLU A 80 -7.72 7.02 -13.13
N ILE A 81 -7.63 7.16 -11.81
CA ILE A 81 -7.95 6.12 -10.83
C ILE A 81 -9.42 5.68 -10.89
N LYS A 82 -10.32 6.55 -11.31
CA LYS A 82 -11.75 6.23 -11.49
C LYS A 82 -12.04 5.12 -12.51
N LYS A 83 -11.07 4.81 -13.36
CA LYS A 83 -11.19 3.81 -14.43
C LYS A 83 -10.58 2.45 -14.05
N VAL A 84 -10.04 2.31 -12.83
CA VAL A 84 -9.46 1.03 -12.40
C VAL A 84 -10.54 -0.02 -12.20
N VAL A 85 -10.23 -1.25 -12.61
CA VAL A 85 -11.13 -2.41 -12.45
C VAL A 85 -10.84 -3.14 -11.13
N ASN A 86 -9.59 -3.11 -10.68
CA ASN A 86 -9.15 -3.69 -9.42
C ASN A 86 -8.61 -2.62 -8.46
N ALA A 87 -8.50 -2.99 -7.20
CA ALA A 87 -8.18 -2.06 -6.13
C ALA A 87 -6.66 -1.82 -5.94
N ASP A 88 -5.79 -2.46 -6.73
CA ASP A 88 -4.34 -2.42 -6.52
C ASP A 88 -3.82 -0.97 -6.43
N TRP A 89 -4.13 -0.15 -7.42
CA TRP A 89 -3.72 1.26 -7.42
C TRP A 89 -4.43 2.12 -6.36
N LEU A 90 -5.61 1.71 -5.88
CA LEU A 90 -6.27 2.39 -4.76
C LEU A 90 -5.49 2.18 -3.46
N PHE A 91 -5.06 0.95 -3.18
CA PHE A 91 -4.21 0.66 -2.01
C PHE A 91 -2.87 1.38 -2.08
N ILE A 92 -2.22 1.38 -3.26
CA ILE A 92 -0.94 2.06 -3.47
C ILE A 92 -1.10 3.58 -3.27
N LEU A 93 -2.14 4.18 -3.83
CA LEU A 93 -2.42 5.62 -3.66
C LEU A 93 -2.81 5.94 -2.22
N ASN A 94 -3.57 5.07 -1.56
CA ASN A 94 -3.93 5.22 -0.15
C ASN A 94 -2.67 5.26 0.75
N ALA A 95 -1.69 4.38 0.50
CA ALA A 95 -0.41 4.43 1.20
C ALA A 95 0.29 5.78 0.99
N MET A 96 0.36 6.29 -0.24
CA MET A 96 0.97 7.60 -0.52
C MET A 96 0.26 8.76 0.16
N LYS A 97 -1.08 8.72 0.24
CA LYS A 97 -1.88 9.78 0.89
C LYS A 97 -1.62 9.87 2.40
N HIS A 98 -1.31 8.75 3.03
CA HIS A 98 -1.04 8.68 4.47
C HIS A 98 0.45 8.75 4.82
N LEU A 99 1.32 8.94 3.84
CA LEU A 99 2.76 9.02 4.05
C LEU A 99 3.17 10.46 4.42
N GLU A 100 4.01 10.59 5.46
CA GLU A 100 4.69 11.86 5.79
C GLU A 100 5.58 12.31 4.63
N GLU A 101 6.04 13.56 4.66
CA GLU A 101 6.84 14.15 3.58
C GLU A 101 8.16 13.39 3.40
N ASP A 102 8.84 13.08 4.50
CA ASP A 102 10.09 12.31 4.52
C ASP A 102 9.83 10.80 4.78
N GLY A 103 8.59 10.38 4.69
CA GLY A 103 8.16 9.02 4.98
C GLY A 103 8.52 8.03 3.86
N LYS A 104 8.46 6.73 4.20
CA LYS A 104 8.68 5.65 3.24
C LYS A 104 7.62 4.56 3.36
N ALA A 105 7.00 4.19 2.24
CA ALA A 105 6.08 3.06 2.18
C ALA A 105 6.68 1.91 1.38
N VAL A 106 6.42 0.68 1.83
CA VAL A 106 6.69 -0.54 1.08
C VAL A 106 5.37 -1.25 0.83
N VAL A 107 5.07 -1.46 -0.43
CA VAL A 107 3.84 -2.12 -0.87
C VAL A 107 4.19 -3.39 -1.61
N VAL A 108 3.63 -4.52 -1.17
CA VAL A 108 3.75 -5.81 -1.88
C VAL A 108 2.69 -5.85 -2.96
N THR A 109 3.09 -6.06 -4.19
CA THR A 109 2.16 -6.08 -5.33
C THR A 109 2.52 -7.17 -6.33
N THR A 110 1.62 -7.51 -7.25
CA THR A 110 1.94 -8.42 -8.34
C THR A 110 2.79 -7.70 -9.39
N ASN A 111 3.58 -8.46 -10.15
CA ASN A 111 4.34 -7.90 -11.27
C ASN A 111 3.45 -7.19 -12.29
N GLY A 112 2.18 -7.61 -12.45
CA GLY A 112 1.22 -6.95 -13.33
C GLY A 112 1.08 -5.45 -13.06
N THR A 113 1.13 -5.03 -11.81
CA THR A 113 1.07 -3.62 -11.42
C THR A 113 2.25 -2.82 -11.99
N THR A 114 3.41 -3.46 -12.12
CA THR A 114 4.64 -2.79 -12.59
C THR A 114 4.77 -2.71 -14.11
N TRP A 115 4.12 -3.57 -14.90
CA TRP A 115 4.30 -3.60 -16.35
C TRP A 115 3.01 -3.59 -17.19
N ASN A 116 1.81 -3.87 -16.63
CA ASN A 116 0.56 -3.85 -17.38
C ASN A 116 0.34 -2.52 -18.10
N GLY A 117 -0.24 -2.59 -19.32
CA GLY A 117 -0.62 -1.45 -20.13
C GLY A 117 -1.94 -0.78 -19.67
N GLY A 118 -2.52 0.05 -20.55
CA GLY A 118 -3.80 0.71 -20.31
C GLY A 118 -3.81 1.66 -19.12
N ILE A 119 -4.85 1.61 -18.31
CA ILE A 119 -5.04 2.51 -17.15
C ILE A 119 -3.91 2.34 -16.12
N SER A 120 -3.45 1.11 -15.88
CA SER A 120 -2.35 0.83 -14.96
C SER A 120 -1.07 1.56 -15.38
N LYS A 121 -0.77 1.57 -16.69
CA LYS A 121 0.34 2.34 -17.25
C LYS A 121 0.19 3.83 -17.00
N SER A 122 -0.98 4.41 -17.27
CA SER A 122 -1.22 5.84 -17.09
C SER A 122 -1.04 6.29 -15.65
N ILE A 123 -1.53 5.50 -14.69
CA ILE A 123 -1.36 5.78 -13.26
C ILE A 123 0.11 5.66 -12.86
N ARG A 124 0.81 4.60 -13.31
CA ARG A 124 2.24 4.41 -13.03
C ARG A 124 3.10 5.55 -13.57
N GLU A 125 2.84 6.01 -14.79
CA GLU A 125 3.52 7.18 -15.37
C GLU A 125 3.30 8.43 -14.52
N LYS A 126 2.11 8.61 -13.96
CA LYS A 126 1.82 9.72 -13.06
C LYS A 126 2.62 9.62 -11.77
N PHE A 127 2.68 8.43 -11.15
CA PHE A 127 3.49 8.19 -9.96
C PHE A 127 4.98 8.48 -10.20
N VAL A 128 5.51 8.04 -11.35
CA VAL A 128 6.90 8.34 -11.75
C VAL A 128 7.11 9.84 -11.94
N LYS A 129 6.22 10.53 -12.65
CA LYS A 129 6.31 11.99 -12.89
C LYS A 129 6.23 12.80 -11.60
N LEU A 130 5.47 12.34 -10.61
CA LEU A 130 5.37 12.96 -9.29
C LEU A 130 6.58 12.63 -8.38
N GLY A 131 7.49 11.77 -8.82
CA GLY A 131 8.63 11.33 -8.02
C GLY A 131 8.20 10.48 -6.82
N TRP A 132 7.13 9.68 -6.94
CA TRP A 132 6.58 8.90 -5.85
C TRP A 132 7.08 7.46 -5.77
N ILE A 133 7.76 6.98 -6.80
CA ILE A 133 8.36 5.65 -6.81
C ILE A 133 9.88 5.79 -6.62
N GLU A 134 10.40 5.25 -5.54
CA GLU A 134 11.82 5.21 -5.24
C GLU A 134 12.50 3.98 -5.85
N ALA A 135 11.85 2.81 -5.68
CA ALA A 135 12.38 1.56 -6.21
C ALA A 135 11.27 0.55 -6.52
N VAL A 136 11.56 -0.34 -7.45
CA VAL A 136 10.83 -1.59 -7.70
C VAL A 136 11.82 -2.73 -7.50
N ILE A 137 11.49 -3.67 -6.61
CA ILE A 137 12.32 -4.83 -6.28
C ILE A 137 11.55 -6.07 -6.67
N SER A 138 12.06 -6.82 -7.63
CA SER A 138 11.46 -8.11 -8.02
C SER A 138 11.67 -9.13 -6.92
N LEU A 139 10.65 -9.94 -6.66
CA LEU A 139 10.72 -11.04 -5.72
C LEU A 139 10.52 -12.36 -6.46
N PRO A 140 11.20 -13.43 -6.05
CA PRO A 140 11.03 -14.74 -6.68
C PRO A 140 9.59 -15.23 -6.55
N GLY A 141 9.16 -16.11 -7.45
CA GLY A 141 7.89 -16.81 -7.33
C GLY A 141 7.87 -17.75 -6.12
N ASN A 142 6.68 -18.26 -5.77
CA ASN A 142 6.48 -19.22 -4.68
C ASN A 142 6.85 -18.71 -3.28
N LEU A 143 6.84 -17.40 -3.05
CA LEU A 143 7.01 -16.82 -1.71
C LEU A 143 5.76 -17.02 -0.84
N TYR A 144 4.60 -17.10 -1.45
CA TYR A 144 3.32 -17.32 -0.77
C TYR A 144 2.90 -18.78 -0.90
N ALA A 145 2.50 -19.38 0.21
CA ALA A 145 2.09 -20.80 0.24
C ALA A 145 0.87 -21.09 -0.66
N SER A 146 0.05 -20.09 -0.94
CA SER A 146 -1.21 -20.21 -1.70
C SER A 146 -1.08 -19.88 -3.18
N THR A 147 0.06 -19.36 -3.64
CA THR A 147 0.23 -18.93 -5.05
C THR A 147 1.70 -18.93 -5.48
N SER A 148 1.92 -19.27 -6.76
CA SER A 148 3.22 -19.16 -7.42
C SER A 148 3.44 -17.80 -8.12
N ILE A 149 2.48 -16.88 -8.02
CA ILE A 149 2.57 -15.59 -8.71
C ILE A 149 3.81 -14.82 -8.22
N PRO A 150 4.71 -14.41 -9.12
CA PRO A 150 5.83 -13.56 -8.74
C PRO A 150 5.33 -12.17 -8.34
N THR A 151 5.94 -11.61 -7.32
CA THR A 151 5.57 -10.33 -6.74
C THR A 151 6.71 -9.32 -6.82
N SER A 152 6.41 -8.08 -6.52
CA SER A 152 7.40 -7.01 -6.40
C SER A 152 7.15 -6.20 -5.12
N LEU A 153 8.22 -5.69 -4.55
CA LEU A 153 8.11 -4.60 -3.57
C LEU A 153 8.16 -3.28 -4.32
N LEU A 154 7.11 -2.50 -4.16
CA LEU A 154 7.08 -1.12 -4.63
C LEU A 154 7.46 -0.22 -3.45
N VAL A 155 8.63 0.39 -3.53
CA VAL A 155 9.11 1.34 -2.51
C VAL A 155 8.68 2.72 -2.93
N LEU A 156 7.90 3.36 -2.08
CA LEU A 156 7.31 4.68 -2.30
C LEU A 156 7.89 5.69 -1.32
N SER A 157 8.23 6.84 -1.83
CA SER A 157 8.60 8.05 -1.06
C SER A 157 8.36 9.26 -1.95
N LYS A 158 8.61 10.47 -1.47
CA LYS A 158 8.37 11.68 -2.25
C LYS A 158 9.67 12.30 -2.75
N GLY A 159 9.59 13.08 -3.84
CA GLY A 159 10.72 13.87 -4.36
C GLY A 159 11.80 13.08 -5.08
N ASN A 160 11.53 11.85 -5.53
CA ASN A 160 12.52 11.04 -6.24
C ASN A 160 12.77 11.60 -7.64
N LYS A 161 14.04 11.82 -7.98
CA LYS A 161 14.50 12.24 -9.31
C LYS A 161 14.87 11.05 -10.21
N SER A 162 15.01 9.87 -9.65
CA SER A 162 15.34 8.63 -10.34
C SER A 162 14.62 7.45 -9.69
N LEU A 163 14.41 6.40 -10.45
CA LEU A 163 13.79 5.14 -10.02
C LEU A 163 14.85 4.04 -10.09
N ARG A 164 14.95 3.23 -9.04
CA ARG A 164 15.81 2.03 -9.01
C ARG A 164 14.99 0.78 -9.34
N MET A 165 15.51 -0.03 -10.27
CA MET A 165 14.99 -1.37 -10.57
C MET A 165 15.98 -2.40 -10.03
N ILE A 166 15.49 -3.36 -9.24
CA ILE A 166 16.31 -4.37 -8.55
C ILE A 166 15.68 -5.74 -8.82
N ASP A 167 16.45 -6.64 -9.37
CA ASP A 167 16.12 -8.07 -9.56
C ASP A 167 16.84 -8.95 -8.54
#